data_7363296f54e4770d32bce66a90880fbf
#
_entry.id   7363296f54e4770d32bce66a90880fbf
#
_cell.length_a   1.000
_cell.length_b   1.000
_cell.length_c   1.000
_cell.angle_alpha   90.00
_cell.angle_beta   90.00
_cell.angle_gamma   90.00
#
_symmetry.space_group_name_H-M   'P 1'
#
loop_
_entity.id
_entity.type
_entity.pdbx_description
1 polymer ?
#
loop_
_entity_poly.entity_id
_entity_poly.type
_entity_poly.pdbx_seq_one_letter_code
_entity_poly.pdbx_strand_id
1 'polypeptide(L)'
;NVEWKNVADQSELIDVLNNNNSAIAIFDMHGGHSDNGEGFLVLQNKAINISSLLGKIKIPPIVILSACDTSPIDNNHYSVANMFLLAGAKTVLASALPIMSKQASVYIARLLIRVSIFLYIHLFKHNKSIRWSTFISGMTKQSYYTELIYKLQDCKIINGKQNQELNFFVN
;
A
#
# COMPACT_ATOMS: atom_id res chain seq x y z
N ASN A 1 -9.07 -11.90 -8.95
CA ASN A 1 -9.86 -10.77 -9.46
C ASN A 1 -9.54 -9.53 -8.62
N VAL A 2 -9.48 -8.37 -9.27
CA VAL A 2 -9.41 -7.04 -8.63
C VAL A 2 -10.74 -6.36 -8.89
N GLU A 3 -11.37 -5.86 -7.84
CA GLU A 3 -12.61 -5.12 -7.92
C GLU A 3 -12.35 -3.68 -7.46
N TRP A 4 -12.77 -2.70 -8.26
CA TRP A 4 -12.67 -1.29 -7.96
C TRP A 4 -13.99 -0.77 -7.45
N LYS A 5 -13.94 -0.03 -6.35
CA LYS A 5 -15.10 0.66 -5.77
C LYS A 5 -14.77 2.13 -5.58
N ASN A 6 -15.57 2.99 -6.22
CA ASN A 6 -15.55 4.41 -5.89
C ASN A 6 -16.47 4.62 -4.70
N VAL A 7 -15.96 5.20 -3.64
CA VAL A 7 -16.69 5.40 -2.38
C VAL A 7 -16.85 6.89 -2.15
N ALA A 8 -18.09 7.34 -1.99
CA ALA A 8 -18.42 8.76 -1.87
C ALA A 8 -18.36 9.27 -0.42
N ASP A 9 -18.73 8.43 0.54
CA ASP A 9 -18.83 8.82 1.94
C ASP A 9 -18.52 7.66 2.91
N GLN A 10 -18.59 7.98 4.20
CA GLN A 10 -18.30 7.02 5.28
C GLN A 10 -19.31 5.86 5.33
N SER A 11 -20.57 6.09 5.04
CA SER A 11 -21.60 5.04 5.06
C SER A 11 -21.34 4.01 3.98
N GLU A 12 -21.09 4.49 2.77
CA GLU A 12 -20.75 3.63 1.64
C GLU A 12 -19.44 2.86 1.88
N LEU A 13 -18.45 3.49 2.51
CA LEU A 13 -17.21 2.80 2.91
C LEU A 13 -17.49 1.64 3.86
N ILE A 14 -18.33 1.86 4.87
CA ILE A 14 -18.73 0.83 5.83
C ILE A 14 -19.45 -0.30 5.11
N ASP A 15 -20.38 0.00 4.22
CA ASP A 15 -21.14 -1.00 3.47
C ASP A 15 -20.24 -1.82 2.55
N VAL A 16 -19.33 -1.18 1.81
CA VAL A 16 -18.37 -1.86 0.94
C VAL A 16 -17.47 -2.80 1.73
N LEU A 17 -16.95 -2.36 2.88
CA LEU A 17 -16.05 -3.18 3.69
C LEU A 17 -16.79 -4.36 4.35
N ASN A 18 -18.01 -4.14 4.83
CA ASN A 18 -18.79 -5.18 5.51
C ASN A 18 -19.32 -6.25 4.57
N ASN A 19 -19.61 -5.88 3.33
CA ASN A 19 -20.12 -6.80 2.31
C ASN A 19 -19.03 -7.46 1.46
N ASN A 20 -17.74 -7.19 1.75
CA ASN A 20 -16.61 -7.71 1.00
C ASN A 20 -15.87 -8.81 1.78
N ASN A 21 -15.55 -9.91 1.09
CA ASN A 21 -14.76 -11.02 1.62
C ASN A 21 -13.36 -11.11 0.99
N SER A 22 -12.82 -9.99 0.49
CA SER A 22 -11.47 -9.97 -0.08
C SER A 22 -10.39 -10.22 0.97
N ALA A 23 -9.28 -10.81 0.54
CA ALA A 23 -8.11 -11.01 1.39
C ALA A 23 -7.27 -9.73 1.54
N ILE A 24 -7.39 -8.81 0.59
CA ILE A 24 -6.59 -7.57 0.51
C ILE A 24 -7.54 -6.41 0.20
N ALA A 25 -7.41 -5.32 0.95
CA ALA A 25 -7.99 -4.02 0.61
C ALA A 25 -6.87 -3.03 0.28
N ILE A 26 -7.05 -2.27 -0.79
CA ILE A 26 -6.15 -1.18 -1.18
C ILE A 26 -6.95 0.12 -1.11
N PHE A 27 -6.48 1.05 -0.29
CA PHE A 27 -7.05 2.39 -0.18
C PHE A 27 -6.16 3.35 -0.99
N ASP A 28 -6.64 3.74 -2.17
CA ASP A 28 -5.95 4.69 -3.06
C ASP A 28 -6.63 6.05 -2.94
N MET A 29 -6.12 6.87 -2.03
CA MET A 29 -6.72 8.15 -1.67
C MET A 29 -5.73 9.06 -0.95
N HIS A 30 -6.13 10.29 -0.64
CA HIS A 30 -5.34 11.15 0.23
C HIS A 30 -5.48 10.74 1.70
N GLY A 31 -4.39 10.88 2.44
CA GLY A 31 -4.35 10.69 3.88
C GLY A 31 -3.55 11.78 4.56
N GLY A 32 -3.63 11.87 5.85
CA GLY A 32 -2.91 12.84 6.66
C GLY A 32 -3.23 12.72 8.14
N HIS A 33 -2.79 13.72 8.89
CA HIS A 33 -3.03 13.85 10.33
C HIS A 33 -3.67 15.20 10.64
N SER A 34 -4.60 15.21 11.57
CA SER A 34 -5.16 16.43 12.15
C SER A 34 -4.16 17.08 13.11
N ASP A 35 -4.43 18.31 13.52
CA ASP A 35 -3.61 19.04 14.51
C ASP A 35 -3.54 18.28 15.86
N ASN A 36 -4.52 17.44 16.16
CA ASN A 36 -4.54 16.57 17.34
C ASN A 36 -3.76 15.26 17.12
N GLY A 37 -3.12 15.08 15.97
CA GLY A 37 -2.37 13.87 15.64
C GLY A 37 -3.21 12.67 15.23
N GLU A 38 -4.52 12.81 15.04
CA GLU A 38 -5.36 11.72 14.58
C GLU A 38 -5.26 11.52 13.05
N GLY A 39 -5.03 10.28 12.63
CA GLY A 39 -4.96 9.93 11.23
C GLY A 39 -6.33 9.94 10.55
N PHE A 40 -6.39 10.52 9.35
CA PHE A 40 -7.58 10.54 8.52
C PHE A 40 -7.30 10.12 7.09
N LEU A 41 -8.35 9.65 6.42
CA LEU A 41 -8.39 9.46 4.97
C LEU A 41 -9.40 10.45 4.36
N VAL A 42 -9.15 10.89 3.13
CA VAL A 42 -10.01 11.84 2.43
C VAL A 42 -10.85 11.11 1.39
N LEU A 43 -12.16 11.14 1.57
CA LEU A 43 -13.16 10.66 0.62
C LEU A 43 -13.87 11.86 0.00
N GLN A 44 -13.75 12.03 -1.32
CA GLN A 44 -14.42 13.12 -2.05
C GLN A 44 -14.40 14.49 -1.35
N ASN A 45 -13.23 14.93 -0.90
CA ASN A 45 -13.02 16.19 -0.16
C ASN A 45 -13.50 16.22 1.31
N LYS A 46 -13.90 15.08 1.89
CA LYS A 46 -14.22 14.99 3.32
C LYS A 46 -13.18 14.12 4.02
N ALA A 47 -12.58 14.67 5.07
CA ALA A 47 -11.72 13.89 5.94
C ALA A 47 -12.57 12.94 6.80
N ILE A 48 -12.19 11.67 6.82
CA ILE A 48 -12.81 10.65 7.68
C ILE A 48 -11.76 10.16 8.64
N ASN A 49 -12.01 10.36 9.91
CA ASN A 49 -11.20 9.82 10.98
C ASN A 49 -11.44 8.31 11.08
N ILE A 50 -10.38 7.51 10.93
CA ILE A 50 -10.51 6.04 10.93
C ILE A 50 -10.92 5.51 12.31
N SER A 51 -10.62 6.23 13.39
CA SER A 51 -11.09 5.86 14.72
C SER A 51 -12.62 5.79 14.82
N SER A 52 -13.34 6.60 14.04
CA SER A 52 -14.81 6.60 13.98
C SER A 52 -15.42 5.34 13.36
N LEU A 53 -14.60 4.55 12.68
CA LEU A 53 -14.97 3.29 12.00
C LEU A 53 -14.76 2.06 12.90
N LEU A 54 -14.05 2.20 14.02
CA LEU A 54 -13.78 1.07 14.92
C LEU A 54 -15.08 0.43 15.40
N GLY A 55 -15.15 -0.87 15.32
CA GLY A 55 -16.34 -1.64 15.67
C GLY A 55 -17.50 -1.60 14.68
N LYS A 56 -17.37 -0.81 13.57
CA LYS A 56 -18.40 -0.68 12.54
C LYS A 56 -18.04 -1.37 11.23
N ILE A 57 -16.75 -1.69 11.04
CA ILE A 57 -16.24 -2.27 9.80
C ILE A 57 -15.65 -3.65 10.01
N LYS A 58 -15.81 -4.51 9.00
CA LYS A 58 -15.09 -5.76 8.83
C LYS A 58 -13.94 -5.51 7.88
N ILE A 59 -12.72 -5.47 8.42
CA ILE A 59 -11.55 -5.15 7.60
C ILE A 59 -10.89 -6.42 7.05
N PRO A 60 -10.44 -6.45 5.79
CA PRO A 60 -9.63 -7.53 5.25
C PRO A 60 -8.32 -7.73 6.04
N PRO A 61 -7.79 -8.96 6.08
CA PRO A 61 -6.56 -9.25 6.84
C PRO A 61 -5.34 -8.47 6.35
N ILE A 62 -5.30 -8.07 5.09
CA ILE A 62 -4.20 -7.29 4.51
C ILE A 62 -4.76 -5.96 4.04
N VAL A 63 -4.22 -4.86 4.57
CA VAL A 63 -4.56 -3.50 4.16
C VAL A 63 -3.34 -2.84 3.55
N ILE A 64 -3.53 -2.16 2.43
CA ILE A 64 -2.51 -1.39 1.73
C ILE A 64 -3.02 0.04 1.59
N LEU A 65 -2.26 0.99 2.13
CA LEU A 65 -2.56 2.41 2.08
C LEU A 65 -1.71 3.07 1.01
N SER A 66 -2.28 3.25 -0.18
CA SER A 66 -1.72 4.08 -1.25
C SER A 66 -2.08 5.54 -0.96
N ALA A 67 -1.65 6.03 0.20
CA ALA A 67 -1.96 7.34 0.73
C ALA A 67 -0.75 7.91 1.46
N CYS A 68 -0.57 9.23 1.38
CA CYS A 68 0.53 9.91 2.06
C CYS A 68 0.36 9.89 3.56
N ASP A 69 1.48 9.87 4.29
CA ASP A 69 1.56 10.15 5.72
C ASP A 69 0.56 9.33 6.56
N THR A 70 0.41 8.06 6.23
CA THR A 70 -0.53 7.16 6.90
C THR A 70 0.07 6.40 8.09
N SER A 71 1.40 6.46 8.24
CA SER A 71 2.14 5.88 9.36
C SER A 71 3.39 6.72 9.66
N PRO A 72 3.24 7.95 10.18
CA PRO A 72 4.38 8.82 10.49
C PRO A 72 5.32 8.19 11.51
N ILE A 73 6.59 8.60 11.46
CA ILE A 73 7.67 8.07 12.31
C ILE A 73 7.59 8.63 13.74
N ASP A 74 6.83 9.70 13.93
CA ASP A 74 6.62 10.29 15.25
C ASP A 74 5.76 9.39 16.17
N ASN A 75 5.70 9.75 17.45
CA ASN A 75 5.01 8.97 18.49
C ASN A 75 3.48 8.97 18.38
N ASN A 76 2.95 9.09 17.18
CA ASN A 76 1.50 9.17 16.98
C ASN A 76 0.87 7.77 16.97
N HIS A 77 0.29 7.40 18.10
CA HIS A 77 -0.43 6.13 18.24
C HIS A 77 -1.75 6.06 17.46
N TYR A 78 -2.24 7.19 16.95
CA TYR A 78 -3.51 7.30 16.24
C TYR A 78 -3.36 7.39 14.72
N SER A 79 -2.25 6.88 14.19
CA SER A 79 -2.05 6.84 12.74
C SER A 79 -3.12 5.99 12.04
N VAL A 80 -3.40 6.29 10.78
CA VAL A 80 -4.34 5.50 9.94
C VAL A 80 -3.97 4.01 9.96
N ALA A 81 -2.68 3.68 9.87
CA ALA A 81 -2.21 2.30 9.90
C ALA A 81 -2.54 1.61 11.22
N ASN A 82 -2.29 2.26 12.35
CA ASN A 82 -2.59 1.71 13.67
C ASN A 82 -4.10 1.51 13.86
N MET A 83 -4.93 2.42 13.37
CA MET A 83 -6.38 2.28 13.46
C MET A 83 -6.89 1.06 12.66
N PHE A 84 -6.33 0.78 11.47
CA PHE A 84 -6.68 -0.44 10.74
C PHE A 84 -6.21 -1.73 11.42
N LEU A 85 -5.07 -1.71 12.09
CA LEU A 85 -4.64 -2.84 12.94
C LEU A 85 -5.60 -3.06 14.09
N LEU A 86 -6.04 -2.00 14.76
CA LEU A 86 -7.05 -2.07 15.82
C LEU A 86 -8.42 -2.53 15.30
N ALA A 87 -8.77 -2.19 14.06
CA ALA A 87 -9.99 -2.67 13.40
C ALA A 87 -9.93 -4.16 13.02
N GLY A 88 -8.77 -4.83 13.19
CA GLY A 88 -8.62 -6.26 13.00
C GLY A 88 -7.79 -6.68 11.78
N ALA A 89 -7.18 -5.76 11.05
CA ALA A 89 -6.20 -6.11 10.02
C ALA A 89 -5.02 -6.88 10.64
N LYS A 90 -4.53 -7.88 9.93
CA LYS A 90 -3.34 -8.67 10.36
C LYS A 90 -2.04 -7.96 9.98
N THR A 91 -2.07 -7.20 8.91
CA THR A 91 -0.96 -6.39 8.44
C THR A 91 -1.45 -5.17 7.68
N VAL A 92 -0.74 -4.07 7.83
CA VAL A 92 -0.98 -2.83 7.09
C VAL A 92 0.32 -2.42 6.42
N LEU A 93 0.27 -2.16 5.13
CA LEU A 93 1.34 -1.51 4.38
C LEU A 93 0.99 -0.03 4.25
N ALA A 94 1.79 0.82 4.85
CA ALA A 94 1.55 2.26 4.92
C ALA A 94 2.83 3.05 4.65
N SER A 95 2.70 4.31 4.29
CA SER A 95 3.83 5.21 4.09
C SER A 95 4.13 6.01 5.35
N ALA A 96 5.41 6.10 5.70
CA ALA A 96 5.91 6.95 6.78
C ALA A 96 6.21 8.39 6.33
N LEU A 97 6.25 8.62 5.03
CA LEU A 97 6.57 9.92 4.40
C LEU A 97 5.59 10.18 3.25
N PRO A 98 5.42 11.45 2.85
CA PRO A 98 4.70 11.77 1.62
C PRO A 98 5.32 11.07 0.41
N ILE A 99 4.49 10.43 -0.40
CA ILE A 99 4.90 9.72 -1.62
C ILE A 99 4.28 10.45 -2.82
N MET A 100 5.07 10.63 -3.88
CA MET A 100 4.51 11.14 -5.14
C MET A 100 3.54 10.12 -5.73
N SER A 101 2.37 10.57 -6.20
CA SER A 101 1.30 9.74 -6.75
C SER A 101 1.79 8.76 -7.83
N LYS A 102 2.70 9.22 -8.71
CA LYS A 102 3.31 8.36 -9.74
C LYS A 102 4.08 7.18 -9.15
N GLN A 103 4.86 7.41 -8.08
CA GLN A 103 5.65 6.36 -7.43
C GLN A 103 4.71 5.37 -6.72
N ALA A 104 3.71 5.88 -6.01
CA ALA A 104 2.69 5.06 -5.36
C ALA A 104 1.96 4.16 -6.37
N SER A 105 1.49 4.72 -7.48
CA SER A 105 0.78 3.98 -8.52
C SER A 105 1.63 2.88 -9.15
N VAL A 106 2.91 3.17 -9.45
CA VAL A 106 3.85 2.17 -9.98
C VAL A 106 4.10 1.05 -8.96
N TYR A 107 4.27 1.41 -7.68
CA TYR A 107 4.46 0.42 -6.62
C TYR A 107 3.25 -0.51 -6.49
N ILE A 108 2.03 0.05 -6.46
CA ILE A 108 0.79 -0.72 -6.37
C ILE A 108 0.59 -1.61 -7.60
N ALA A 109 0.84 -1.10 -8.81
CA ALA A 109 0.77 -1.90 -10.02
C ALA A 109 1.71 -3.11 -9.98
N ARG A 110 2.97 -2.90 -9.57
CA ARG A 110 3.94 -3.99 -9.38
C ARG A 110 3.50 -4.98 -8.31
N LEU A 111 2.95 -4.48 -7.20
CA LEU A 111 2.42 -5.31 -6.13
C LEU A 111 1.31 -6.22 -6.65
N LEU A 112 0.33 -5.68 -7.36
CA LEU A 112 -0.79 -6.44 -7.91
C LEU A 112 -0.32 -7.51 -8.90
N ILE A 113 0.62 -7.19 -9.78
CA ILE A 113 1.21 -8.15 -10.71
C ILE A 113 1.90 -9.28 -9.94
N ARG A 114 2.70 -8.96 -8.94
CA ARG A 114 3.40 -9.97 -8.14
C ARG A 114 2.47 -10.82 -7.29
N VAL A 115 1.44 -10.22 -6.72
CA VAL A 115 0.41 -10.97 -5.99
C VAL A 115 -0.29 -11.95 -6.92
N SER A 116 -0.67 -11.51 -8.12
CA SER A 116 -1.42 -12.35 -9.06
C SER A 116 -0.58 -13.48 -9.67
N ILE A 117 0.70 -13.27 -9.89
CA ILE A 117 1.58 -14.24 -10.56
C ILE A 117 2.44 -14.99 -9.54
N PHE A 118 3.26 -14.28 -8.79
CA PHE A 118 4.26 -14.90 -7.93
C PHE A 118 3.63 -15.62 -6.72
N LEU A 119 2.69 -14.96 -6.01
CA LEU A 119 2.02 -15.62 -4.89
C LEU A 119 1.18 -16.80 -5.36
N TYR A 120 0.49 -16.67 -6.50
CA TYR A 120 -0.27 -17.78 -7.07
C TYR A 120 0.63 -19.01 -7.34
N ILE A 121 1.77 -18.79 -8.03
CA ILE A 121 2.72 -19.88 -8.31
C ILE A 121 3.29 -20.48 -7.01
N HIS A 122 3.67 -19.63 -6.07
CA HIS A 122 4.31 -20.07 -4.83
C HIS A 122 3.35 -20.90 -3.95
N LEU A 123 2.13 -20.40 -3.79
CA LEU A 123 1.12 -21.04 -2.94
C LEU A 123 0.50 -22.27 -3.61
N PHE A 124 0.11 -22.19 -4.88
CA PHE A 124 -0.68 -23.23 -5.52
C PHE A 124 0.14 -24.22 -6.34
N LYS A 125 1.23 -23.81 -7.01
CA LYS A 125 2.08 -24.73 -7.75
C LYS A 125 3.17 -25.38 -6.90
N HIS A 126 3.77 -24.60 -6.00
CA HIS A 126 4.87 -25.11 -5.17
C HIS A 126 4.43 -25.51 -3.75
N ASN A 127 3.18 -25.25 -3.40
CA ASN A 127 2.62 -25.50 -2.06
C ASN A 127 3.52 -24.96 -0.93
N LYS A 128 4.08 -23.77 -1.13
CA LYS A 128 4.98 -23.11 -0.18
C LYS A 128 4.35 -21.83 0.35
N SER A 129 4.37 -21.65 1.66
CA SER A 129 3.99 -20.39 2.29
C SER A 129 5.13 -19.37 2.18
N ILE A 130 4.79 -18.10 2.10
CA ILE A 130 5.72 -16.98 2.17
C ILE A 130 5.25 -15.99 3.23
N ARG A 131 6.18 -15.46 4.02
CA ARG A 131 5.84 -14.38 4.96
C ARG A 131 5.56 -13.10 4.18
N TRP A 132 4.46 -12.45 4.51
CA TRP A 132 4.09 -11.17 3.88
C TRP A 132 5.20 -10.12 3.98
N SER A 133 5.85 -10.00 5.15
CA SER A 133 6.98 -9.08 5.34
C SER A 133 8.15 -9.38 4.40
N THR A 134 8.48 -10.64 4.15
CA THR A 134 9.54 -11.04 3.20
C THR A 134 9.15 -10.67 1.77
N PHE A 135 7.89 -10.89 1.39
CA PHE A 135 7.38 -10.55 0.07
C PHE A 135 7.44 -9.03 -0.17
N ILE A 136 6.94 -8.22 0.77
CA ILE A 136 6.97 -6.75 0.68
C ILE A 136 8.40 -6.21 0.71
N SER A 137 9.25 -6.72 1.58
CA SER A 137 10.67 -6.30 1.65
C SER A 137 11.39 -6.53 0.31
N GLY A 138 11.16 -7.68 -0.34
CA GLY A 138 11.70 -7.96 -1.66
C GLY A 138 11.24 -6.95 -2.71
N MET A 139 9.95 -6.61 -2.71
CA MET A 139 9.38 -5.60 -3.61
C MET A 139 9.94 -4.19 -3.37
N THR A 140 10.06 -3.80 -2.11
CA THR A 140 10.57 -2.47 -1.75
C THR A 140 12.03 -2.32 -2.18
N LYS A 141 12.86 -3.34 -1.95
CA LYS A 141 14.24 -3.36 -2.45
C LYS A 141 14.32 -3.22 -3.95
N GLN A 142 13.52 -3.98 -4.69
CA GLN A 142 13.48 -3.90 -6.15
C GLN A 142 13.05 -2.52 -6.65
N SER A 143 12.03 -1.93 -6.04
CA SER A 143 11.59 -0.59 -6.40
C SER A 143 12.69 0.45 -6.15
N TYR A 144 13.38 0.36 -5.02
CA TYR A 144 14.51 1.21 -4.69
C TYR A 144 15.65 1.10 -5.72
N TYR A 145 16.06 -0.13 -6.09
CA TYR A 145 17.09 -0.32 -7.10
C TYR A 145 16.69 0.22 -8.46
N THR A 146 15.44 0.02 -8.86
CA THR A 146 14.93 0.59 -10.12
C THR A 146 15.02 2.11 -10.12
N GLU A 147 14.61 2.77 -9.04
CA GLU A 147 14.71 4.23 -8.94
C GLU A 147 16.16 4.73 -8.93
N LEU A 148 17.05 4.01 -8.25
CA LEU A 148 18.47 4.34 -8.24
C LEU A 148 19.08 4.26 -9.66
N ILE A 149 18.74 3.22 -10.41
CA ILE A 149 19.20 3.06 -11.81
C ILE A 149 18.70 4.22 -12.66
N TYR A 150 17.42 4.61 -12.54
CA TYR A 150 16.90 5.78 -13.28
C TYR A 150 17.62 7.07 -12.91
N LYS A 151 17.87 7.32 -11.62
CA LYS A 151 18.63 8.49 -11.18
C LYS A 151 20.06 8.51 -11.73
N LEU A 152 20.75 7.37 -11.72
CA LEU A 152 22.09 7.25 -12.30
C LEU A 152 22.10 7.54 -13.80
N GLN A 153 21.06 7.12 -14.52
CA GLN A 153 20.88 7.43 -15.92
C GLN A 153 20.60 8.93 -16.15
N ASP A 154 19.71 9.52 -15.38
CA ASP A 154 19.37 10.94 -15.47
C ASP A 154 20.59 11.83 -15.17
N CYS A 155 21.41 11.43 -14.21
CA CYS A 155 22.69 12.08 -13.90
C CYS A 155 23.80 11.76 -14.90
N LYS A 156 23.54 11.00 -15.98
CA LYS A 156 24.50 10.56 -17.01
C LYS A 156 25.69 9.77 -16.44
N ILE A 157 25.54 9.15 -15.29
CA ILE A 157 26.58 8.29 -14.68
C ILE A 157 26.63 6.95 -15.40
N ILE A 158 25.48 6.45 -15.86
CA ILE A 158 25.34 5.23 -16.67
C ILE A 158 24.69 5.55 -18.01
N ASN A 159 25.07 4.81 -19.04
CA ASN A 159 24.46 4.92 -20.37
C ASN A 159 23.28 3.95 -20.54
N GLY A 160 22.56 4.07 -21.66
CA GLY A 160 21.38 3.25 -21.94
C GLY A 160 21.65 1.74 -21.95
N LYS A 161 22.83 1.30 -22.42
CA LYS A 161 23.22 -0.11 -22.41
C LYS A 161 23.44 -0.61 -20.99
N GLN A 162 24.20 0.12 -20.19
CA GLN A 162 24.40 -0.21 -18.77
C GLN A 162 23.10 -0.22 -17.99
N ASN A 163 22.17 0.67 -18.30
CA ASN A 163 20.84 0.67 -17.72
C ASN A 163 20.07 -0.63 -18.04
N GLN A 164 20.12 -1.10 -19.27
CA GLN A 164 19.48 -2.37 -19.66
C GLN A 164 20.08 -3.57 -18.92
N GLU A 165 21.41 -3.64 -18.83
CA GLU A 165 22.11 -4.69 -18.10
C GLU A 165 21.74 -4.69 -16.61
N LEU A 166 21.77 -3.52 -15.95
CA LEU A 166 21.41 -3.40 -14.53
C LEU A 166 19.94 -3.74 -14.27
N ASN A 167 19.02 -3.32 -15.13
CA ASN A 167 17.61 -3.68 -15.01
C ASN A 167 17.37 -5.19 -15.16
N PHE A 168 18.18 -5.89 -15.92
CA PHE A 168 18.10 -7.36 -16.02
C PHE A 168 18.42 -8.03 -14.68
N PHE A 169 19.34 -7.50 -13.89
CA PHE A 169 19.69 -8.06 -12.57
C PHE A 169 18.70 -7.65 -11.45
N VAL A 170 17.94 -6.60 -11.65
CA VAL A 170 17.00 -6.07 -10.65
C VAL A 170 15.60 -6.65 -10.83
N ASN A 171 15.20 -7.06 -12.03
CA ASN A 171 13.88 -7.62 -12.34
C ASN A 171 13.89 -9.14 -12.33
#